data_cc808db649d7f8ecdd07f3a86174cad6
#
_entry.id   cc808db649d7f8ecdd07f3a86174cad6
#
_cell.length_a   1.000
_cell.length_b   1.000
_cell.length_c   1.000
_cell.angle_alpha   90.00
_cell.angle_beta   90.00
_cell.angle_gamma   90.00
#
_symmetry.space_group_name_H-M   'P 1'
#
loop_
_entity.id
_entity.type
_entity.pdbx_description
1 polymer ?
#
loop_
_entity_poly.entity_id
_entity_poly.type
_entity_poly.pdbx_seq_one_letter_code
_entity_poly.pdbx_strand_id
1 'polypeptide(L)'
;MTYVYASRMGKTEKLIEKLAIDAMKIENGTETVKGDYILFTYTDGNGVVPNIVESFLENNPDGLKGVVAGGSRERHAATFGWAGDIISEKYNVPCLYYVDG
;
A
#
# COMPACT_ATOMS: atom_id res chain seq x y z
N MET A 1 10.86 8.96 -9.12
CA MET A 1 9.89 8.42 -8.14
C MET A 1 9.51 7.01 -8.55
N THR A 2 9.64 6.07 -7.63
CA THR A 2 9.28 4.68 -7.87
C THR A 2 7.89 4.40 -7.31
N TYR A 3 7.11 3.58 -7.99
CA TYR A 3 5.82 3.12 -7.50
C TYR A 3 5.93 1.65 -7.10
N VAL A 4 5.38 1.32 -5.95
CA VAL A 4 5.45 -0.03 -5.38
C VAL A 4 4.05 -0.44 -4.96
N TYR A 5 3.68 -1.69 -5.18
CA TYR A 5 2.35 -2.14 -4.79
C TYR A 5 2.34 -3.55 -4.21
N ALA A 6 1.34 -3.78 -3.37
CA ALA A 6 1.01 -5.11 -2.84
C ALA A 6 -0.41 -5.46 -3.25
N SER A 7 -0.64 -6.70 -3.65
CA SER A 7 -1.95 -7.16 -4.06
C SER A 7 -2.14 -8.61 -3.63
N ARG A 8 -3.28 -8.92 -2.99
CA ARG A 8 -3.61 -10.28 -2.58
C ARG A 8 -4.63 -10.93 -3.52
N MET A 9 -5.66 -10.19 -3.87
CA MET A 9 -6.77 -10.69 -4.69
C MET A 9 -6.78 -10.07 -6.09
N GLY A 10 -5.72 -9.40 -6.47
CA GLY A 10 -5.62 -8.77 -7.77
C GLY A 10 -6.25 -7.40 -7.90
N LYS A 11 -6.87 -6.87 -6.86
CA LYS A 11 -7.53 -5.55 -6.91
C LYS A 11 -6.54 -4.41 -7.06
N THR A 12 -5.48 -4.41 -6.26
CA THR A 12 -4.43 -3.39 -6.35
C THR A 12 -3.72 -3.48 -7.69
N GLU A 13 -3.46 -4.70 -8.15
CA GLU A 13 -2.84 -4.93 -9.46
C GLU A 13 -3.68 -4.36 -10.58
N LYS A 14 -5.00 -4.54 -10.53
CA LYS A 14 -5.91 -3.96 -11.52
C LYS A 14 -5.90 -2.45 -11.49
N LEU A 15 -5.78 -1.85 -10.31
CA LEU A 15 -5.65 -0.41 -10.18
C LEU A 15 -4.36 0.09 -10.86
N ILE A 16 -3.26 -0.60 -10.63
CA ILE A 16 -1.97 -0.26 -11.25
C ILE A 16 -2.08 -0.34 -12.77
N GLU A 17 -2.69 -1.39 -13.29
CA GLU A 17 -2.91 -1.55 -14.73
C GLU A 17 -3.78 -0.41 -15.29
N LYS A 18 -4.84 -0.06 -14.58
CA LYS A 18 -5.76 1.00 -14.98
C LYS A 18 -5.09 2.36 -15.02
N LEU A 19 -4.18 2.62 -14.09
CA LEU A 19 -3.41 3.86 -14.06
C LEU A 19 -2.29 3.89 -15.09
N ALA A 20 -1.99 2.75 -15.70
CA ALA A 20 -0.95 2.60 -16.70
C ALA A 20 0.43 3.08 -16.22
N ILE A 21 0.73 2.83 -14.95
CA ILE A 21 2.02 3.18 -14.35
C ILE A 21 2.89 1.93 -14.22
N ASP A 22 4.20 2.14 -14.27
CA ASP A 22 5.17 1.10 -14.07
C ASP A 22 5.44 0.99 -12.56
N ALA A 23 5.09 -0.13 -11.95
CA ALA A 23 5.20 -0.31 -10.51
C ALA A 23 5.80 -1.66 -10.16
N MET A 24 6.61 -1.69 -9.10
CA MET A 24 7.23 -2.91 -8.60
C MET A 24 6.26 -3.62 -7.66
N LYS A 25 6.07 -4.91 -7.85
CA LYS A 25 5.20 -5.71 -6.99
C LYS A 25 5.97 -6.23 -5.77
N ILE A 26 5.38 -6.07 -4.58
CA ILE A 26 5.89 -6.70 -3.38
C ILE A 26 5.39 -8.14 -3.35
N GLU A 27 6.31 -9.10 -3.37
CA GLU A 27 5.95 -10.51 -3.37
C GLU A 27 6.16 -11.17 -2.02
N ASN A 28 7.22 -10.81 -1.31
CA ASN A 28 7.52 -11.42 0.00
C ASN A 28 7.94 -10.43 1.09
N GLY A 29 8.11 -9.16 0.76
CA GLY A 29 8.47 -8.13 1.72
C GLY A 29 9.97 -7.95 1.94
N THR A 30 10.80 -8.66 1.20
CA THR A 30 12.25 -8.55 1.31
C THR A 30 12.87 -7.69 0.21
N GLU A 31 12.06 -7.20 -0.71
CA GLU A 31 12.50 -6.35 -1.80
C GLU A 31 13.09 -5.03 -1.30
N THR A 32 13.98 -4.43 -2.08
CA THR A 32 14.58 -3.13 -1.76
C THR A 32 14.30 -2.13 -2.86
N VAL A 33 14.11 -0.88 -2.47
CA VAL A 33 13.90 0.24 -3.39
C VAL A 33 14.94 1.31 -3.10
N LYS A 34 15.57 1.81 -4.15
CA LYS A 34 16.50 2.95 -4.03
C LYS A 34 15.73 4.24 -4.24
N GLY A 35 15.91 5.19 -3.31
CA GLY A 35 15.29 6.49 -3.41
C GLY A 35 13.84 6.53 -2.98
N ASP A 36 13.15 7.56 -3.40
CA ASP A 36 11.78 7.83 -2.97
C ASP A 36 10.77 6.94 -3.69
N TYR A 37 9.72 6.53 -2.97
CA TYR A 37 8.67 5.72 -3.55
C TYR A 37 7.31 6.04 -2.96
N ILE A 38 6.26 5.69 -3.72
CA ILE A 38 4.86 5.74 -3.30
C ILE A 38 4.38 4.29 -3.21
N LEU A 39 3.72 3.96 -2.11
CA LEU A 39 3.21 2.61 -1.86
C LEU A 39 1.71 2.54 -2.14
N PHE A 40 1.31 1.54 -2.92
CA PHE A 40 -0.09 1.17 -3.10
C PHE A 40 -0.33 -0.13 -2.34
N THR A 41 -1.25 -0.12 -1.38
CA THR A 41 -1.53 -1.30 -0.56
C THR A 41 -3.03 -1.54 -0.42
N TYR A 42 -3.39 -2.75 -0.05
CA TYR A 42 -4.74 -3.08 0.40
C TYR A 42 -4.78 -3.07 1.93
N THR A 43 -5.99 -3.04 2.48
CA THR A 43 -6.21 -3.17 3.92
C THR A 43 -6.63 -4.62 4.19
N ASP A 44 -5.91 -5.30 5.06
CA ASP A 44 -6.16 -6.72 5.33
C ASP A 44 -7.16 -6.88 6.48
N GLY A 45 -8.01 -7.90 6.36
CA GLY A 45 -8.95 -8.32 7.40
C GLY A 45 -9.65 -7.17 8.12
N ASN A 46 -9.37 -7.00 9.39
CA ASN A 46 -10.01 -6.01 10.26
C ASN A 46 -9.24 -4.68 10.34
N GLY A 47 -8.67 -4.26 9.23
CA GLY A 47 -8.01 -2.96 9.18
C GLY A 47 -6.52 -2.99 9.44
N VAL A 48 -5.89 -4.14 9.26
CA VAL A 48 -4.45 -4.26 9.53
C VAL A 48 -3.62 -4.08 8.26
N VAL A 49 -2.39 -3.66 8.45
CA VAL A 49 -1.40 -3.60 7.38
C VAL A 49 -0.98 -5.03 7.04
N PRO A 50 -1.00 -5.43 5.76
CA PRO A 50 -0.54 -6.77 5.40
C PRO A 50 0.91 -7.03 5.85
N ASN A 51 1.19 -8.25 6.29
CA ASN A 51 2.51 -8.60 6.82
C ASN A 51 3.64 -8.34 5.83
N ILE A 52 3.44 -8.65 4.56
CA ILE A 52 4.46 -8.41 3.54
C ILE A 52 4.74 -6.93 3.35
N VAL A 53 3.72 -6.10 3.54
CA VAL A 53 3.86 -4.64 3.45
C VAL A 53 4.63 -4.11 4.64
N GLU A 54 4.33 -4.59 5.85
CA GLU A 54 5.08 -4.20 7.04
C GLU A 54 6.57 -4.55 6.91
N SER A 55 6.86 -5.77 6.45
CA SER A 55 8.23 -6.21 6.22
C SER A 55 8.93 -5.33 5.20
N PHE A 56 8.25 -5.01 4.11
CA PHE A 56 8.80 -4.15 3.07
C PHE A 56 9.11 -2.75 3.62
N LEU A 57 8.21 -2.18 4.40
CA LEU A 57 8.38 -0.84 4.96
C LEU A 57 9.53 -0.81 5.98
N GLU A 58 9.66 -1.84 6.80
CA GLU A 58 10.78 -1.94 7.74
C GLU A 58 12.11 -2.04 7.03
N ASN A 59 12.11 -2.66 5.85
CA ASN A 59 13.30 -2.82 5.03
C ASN A 59 13.62 -1.56 4.22
N ASN A 60 12.63 -0.68 4.00
CA ASN A 60 12.77 0.53 3.18
C ASN A 60 12.12 1.75 3.84
N PRO A 61 12.51 2.10 5.07
CA PRO A 61 11.75 3.12 5.83
C PRO A 61 11.97 4.55 5.36
N ASP A 62 13.12 4.85 4.77
CA ASP A 62 13.51 6.24 4.49
C ASP A 62 12.95 6.81 3.20
N GLY A 63 12.63 5.96 2.24
CA GLY A 63 12.22 6.41 0.91
C GLY A 63 10.72 6.60 0.74
N LEU A 64 9.90 6.20 1.71
CA LEU A 64 8.45 6.30 1.59
C LEU A 64 8.00 7.77 1.61
N LYS A 65 7.27 8.20 0.58
CA LYS A 65 6.79 9.57 0.45
C LYS A 65 5.27 9.69 0.50
N GLY A 66 4.56 8.60 0.36
CA GLY A 66 3.12 8.61 0.44
C GLY A 66 2.55 7.21 0.28
N VAL A 67 1.28 7.04 0.61
CA VAL A 67 0.60 5.75 0.53
C VAL A 67 -0.76 5.94 -0.11
N VAL A 68 -1.15 4.95 -0.94
CA VAL A 68 -2.50 4.84 -1.48
C VAL A 68 -3.06 3.54 -0.93
N ALA A 69 -4.19 3.61 -0.24
CA ALA A 69 -4.75 2.44 0.43
C ALA A 69 -6.05 2.01 -0.24
N GLY A 70 -6.20 0.71 -0.44
CA GLY A 70 -7.41 0.12 -0.95
C GLY A 70 -8.11 -0.71 0.12
N GLY A 71 -9.36 -1.03 -0.12
CA GLY A 71 -10.15 -1.87 0.74
C GLY A 71 -11.55 -2.04 0.19
N SER A 72 -12.39 -2.77 0.92
CA SER A 72 -13.78 -2.93 0.54
C SER A 72 -14.66 -2.17 1.51
N ARG A 73 -15.24 -1.07 1.06
CA ARG A 73 -16.16 -0.29 1.87
C ARG A 73 -17.43 -1.07 2.16
N GLU A 74 -17.84 -1.90 1.23
CA GLU A 74 -19.02 -2.73 1.39
C GLU A 74 -18.86 -3.79 2.47
N ARG A 75 -17.70 -4.46 2.51
CA ARG A 75 -17.43 -5.54 3.47
C ARG A 75 -16.87 -5.06 4.79
N HIS A 76 -16.06 -4.01 4.75
CA HIS A 76 -15.30 -3.53 5.90
C HIS A 76 -15.38 -2.02 6.02
N ALA A 77 -16.61 -1.48 6.05
CA ALA A 77 -16.83 -0.04 6.08
C ALA A 77 -16.11 0.64 7.25
N ALA A 78 -16.13 0.02 8.42
CA ALA A 78 -15.52 0.59 9.62
C ALA A 78 -13.98 0.62 9.58
N THR A 79 -13.39 -0.27 8.79
CA THR A 79 -11.92 -0.41 8.69
C THR A 79 -11.37 -0.03 7.32
N PHE A 80 -12.22 0.52 6.47
CA PHE A 80 -11.84 0.90 5.12
C PHE A 80 -10.67 1.88 5.15
N GLY A 81 -9.59 1.50 4.45
CA GLY A 81 -8.43 2.38 4.33
C GLY A 81 -7.53 2.46 5.56
N TRP A 82 -7.80 1.72 6.62
CA TRP A 82 -7.01 1.80 7.85
C TRP A 82 -5.53 1.48 7.65
N ALA A 83 -5.21 0.59 6.71
CA ALA A 83 -3.80 0.31 6.40
C ALA A 83 -3.07 1.58 5.98
N GLY A 84 -3.72 2.42 5.17
CA GLY A 84 -3.17 3.70 4.77
C GLY A 84 -2.97 4.66 5.94
N ASP A 85 -3.96 4.72 6.83
CA ASP A 85 -3.89 5.58 8.01
C ASP A 85 -2.78 5.14 8.96
N ILE A 86 -2.64 3.83 9.19
CA ILE A 86 -1.60 3.28 10.06
C ILE A 86 -0.22 3.62 9.50
N ILE A 87 -0.02 3.41 8.21
CA ILE A 87 1.27 3.69 7.55
C ILE A 87 1.55 5.19 7.57
N SER A 88 0.57 5.99 7.24
CA SER A 88 0.67 7.45 7.24
C SER A 88 1.13 7.99 8.58
N GLU A 89 0.54 7.50 9.65
CA GLU A 89 0.88 7.92 11.01
C GLU A 89 2.26 7.41 11.43
N LYS A 90 2.54 6.13 11.19
CA LYS A 90 3.78 5.50 11.62
C LYS A 90 5.01 6.07 10.94
N TYR A 91 4.91 6.38 9.65
CA TYR A 91 6.03 6.86 8.84
C TYR A 91 5.98 8.35 8.56
N ASN A 92 4.98 9.04 9.08
CA ASN A 92 4.83 10.49 8.93
C ASN A 92 4.80 10.93 7.46
N VAL A 93 3.98 10.24 6.66
CA VAL A 93 3.79 10.52 5.23
C VAL A 93 2.29 10.67 4.96
N PRO A 94 1.89 11.39 3.90
CA PRO A 94 0.46 11.53 3.61
C PRO A 94 -0.15 10.25 3.06
N CYS A 95 -1.40 9.98 3.42
CA CYS A 95 -2.22 9.03 2.71
C CYS A 95 -2.87 9.78 1.54
N LEU A 96 -2.42 9.49 0.34
CA LEU A 96 -2.77 10.29 -0.83
C LEU A 96 -4.17 10.01 -1.36
N TYR A 97 -4.63 8.77 -1.22
CA TYR A 97 -5.93 8.38 -1.74
C TYR A 97 -6.40 7.08 -1.11
N TYR A 98 -7.73 6.94 -0.99
CA TYR A 98 -8.39 5.71 -0.56
C TYR A 98 -9.18 5.16 -1.73
N VAL A 99 -8.96 3.90 -2.07
CA VAL A 99 -9.60 3.26 -3.21
C VAL A 99 -10.59 2.20 -2.73
N ASP A 100 -11.85 2.35 -3.11
CA ASP A 100 -12.90 1.37 -2.84
C ASP A 100 -12.92 0.37 -3.99
N GLY A 101 -12.66 -0.83 -3.68
CA GLY A 101 -12.60 -1.84 -4.72
C GLY A 101 -12.34 -3.20 -4.12
#